data_5a6c43c8e443127ea99b5d84d5604728
#
_entry.id   5a6c43c8e443127ea99b5d84d5604728
#
_cell.length_a   1.000
_cell.length_b   1.000
_cell.length_c   1.000
_cell.angle_alpha   90.00
_cell.angle_beta   90.00
_cell.angle_gamma   90.00
#
_symmetry.space_group_name_H-M   'P 1'
#
loop_
_entity.id
_entity.type
_entity.pdbx_description
1 polymer ?
#
loop_
_entity_poly.entity_id
_entity_poly.type
_entity_poly.pdbx_seq_one_letter_code
_entity_poly.pdbx_strand_id
1 'polypeptide(L)'
;PGQLSRHEKRFKLSSLDKNARMRTYEEAFFWLADARIANICYAASEPSVGLSLSMEQTALKCYMADTGLLVTLAFSDNNDTDEDVYRAVLRGDIGLNEGMLTENYVAQSLKANGHRLFFYSQSGKKEGEERMEIDFLVTRPYVNAAGKPRISPIEVKSPRRYGTISLDRFRARFNKKIGMAYVLHPKQLEWDAEAQLAHLPLYMAFCL
;
A
#
# COMPACT_ATOMS: atom_id res chain seq x y z
N PRO A 1 0.68 1.26 -15.11
CA PRO A 1 -0.24 2.39 -14.91
C PRO A 1 -1.71 1.98 -15.14
N GLY A 2 -2.07 1.42 -16.31
CA GLY A 2 -3.47 1.13 -16.66
C GLY A 2 -4.25 0.24 -15.69
N GLN A 3 -3.61 -0.67 -14.96
CA GLN A 3 -4.29 -1.45 -13.92
C GLN A 3 -4.49 -0.65 -12.63
N LEU A 4 -3.54 0.21 -12.28
CA LEU A 4 -3.64 1.09 -11.13
C LEU A 4 -4.81 2.09 -11.31
N SER A 5 -5.02 2.59 -12.52
CA SER A 5 -6.10 3.54 -12.81
C SER A 5 -7.51 2.92 -12.73
N ARG A 6 -7.65 1.59 -12.80
CA ARG A 6 -8.94 0.87 -12.84
C ARG A 6 -9.45 0.42 -11.47
N HIS A 7 -9.04 1.02 -10.36
CA HIS A 7 -9.39 0.59 -9.00
C HIS A 7 -9.03 -0.88 -8.67
N GLU A 8 -8.09 -1.46 -9.41
CA GLU A 8 -7.61 -2.81 -9.16
C GLU A 8 -6.66 -2.79 -7.96
N LYS A 9 -7.12 -3.34 -6.85
CA LYS A 9 -6.35 -3.40 -5.60
C LYS A 9 -5.13 -4.33 -5.64
N ARG A 10 -5.04 -5.17 -6.66
CA ARG A 10 -3.93 -6.10 -6.88
C ARG A 10 -3.56 -6.13 -8.36
N PHE A 11 -2.28 -6.33 -8.62
CA PHE A 11 -1.84 -6.55 -9.98
C PHE A 11 -2.36 -7.89 -10.50
N LYS A 12 -3.11 -7.87 -11.60
CA LYS A 12 -3.66 -9.06 -12.25
C LYS A 12 -2.90 -9.35 -13.53
N LEU A 13 -2.11 -10.41 -13.54
CA LEU A 13 -1.39 -10.88 -14.73
C LEU A 13 -2.34 -11.21 -15.88
N SER A 14 -3.53 -11.72 -15.59
CA SER A 14 -4.55 -12.01 -16.60
C SER A 14 -5.03 -10.79 -17.39
N SER A 15 -4.73 -9.58 -16.93
CA SER A 15 -4.97 -8.35 -17.69
C SER A 15 -3.90 -8.08 -18.75
N LEU A 16 -2.72 -8.70 -18.66
CA LEU A 16 -1.67 -8.64 -19.67
C LEU A 16 -1.87 -9.76 -20.71
N ASP A 17 -2.09 -10.96 -20.23
CA ASP A 17 -2.32 -12.16 -21.04
C ASP A 17 -3.25 -13.10 -20.26
N LYS A 18 -4.31 -13.61 -20.91
CA LYS A 18 -5.29 -14.53 -20.30
C LYS A 18 -4.65 -15.80 -19.75
N ASN A 19 -3.54 -16.23 -20.34
CA ASN A 19 -2.78 -17.43 -19.94
C ASN A 19 -1.54 -17.11 -19.10
N ALA A 20 -1.35 -15.84 -18.71
CA ALA A 20 -0.20 -15.41 -17.94
C ALA A 20 -0.10 -16.13 -16.59
N ARG A 21 1.04 -16.74 -16.33
CA ARG A 21 1.38 -17.36 -15.03
C ARG A 21 2.44 -16.50 -14.36
N MET A 22 2.34 -16.36 -13.03
CA MET A 22 3.29 -15.56 -12.25
C MET A 22 4.75 -15.97 -12.51
N ARG A 23 5.03 -17.28 -12.58
CA ARG A 23 6.36 -17.80 -12.87
C ARG A 23 6.99 -17.27 -14.16
N THR A 24 6.17 -16.97 -15.18
CA THR A 24 6.64 -16.44 -16.46
C THR A 24 7.03 -14.95 -16.38
N TYR A 25 6.43 -14.22 -15.45
CA TYR A 25 6.63 -12.76 -15.32
C TYR A 25 7.44 -12.37 -14.08
N GLU A 26 7.84 -13.34 -13.25
CA GLU A 26 8.61 -13.07 -12.02
C GLU A 26 9.90 -12.32 -12.31
N GLU A 27 10.60 -12.73 -13.36
CA GLU A 27 11.83 -12.08 -13.83
C GLU A 27 11.57 -10.63 -14.28
N ALA A 28 10.46 -10.37 -14.98
CA ALA A 28 10.10 -9.02 -15.38
C ALA A 28 9.83 -8.09 -14.19
N PHE A 29 9.17 -8.58 -13.13
CA PHE A 29 8.98 -7.81 -11.90
C PHE A 29 10.30 -7.58 -11.18
N PHE A 30 11.18 -8.58 -11.16
CA PHE A 30 12.53 -8.42 -10.62
C PHE A 30 13.29 -7.30 -11.33
N TRP A 31 13.32 -7.31 -12.66
CA TRP A 31 13.98 -6.28 -13.46
C TRP A 31 13.39 -4.89 -13.25
N LEU A 32 12.07 -4.76 -13.17
CA LEU A 32 11.42 -3.48 -12.89
C LEU A 32 11.76 -2.95 -11.49
N ALA A 33 11.86 -3.83 -10.52
CA ALA A 33 12.23 -3.47 -9.16
C ALA A 33 13.72 -3.11 -9.06
N ASP A 34 14.60 -3.88 -9.71
CA ASP A 34 16.05 -3.64 -9.74
C ASP A 34 16.39 -2.33 -10.46
N ALA A 35 15.72 -2.06 -11.59
CA ALA A 35 15.80 -0.79 -12.31
C ALA A 35 15.17 0.39 -11.55
N ARG A 36 14.60 0.17 -10.36
CA ARG A 36 13.90 1.18 -9.54
C ARG A 36 12.77 1.90 -10.28
N ILE A 37 12.11 1.21 -11.20
CA ILE A 37 10.92 1.70 -11.90
C ILE A 37 9.66 1.35 -11.12
N ALA A 38 9.67 0.21 -10.40
CA ALA A 38 8.54 -0.26 -9.64
C ALA A 38 8.93 -0.69 -8.21
N ASN A 39 8.01 -0.46 -7.28
CA ASN A 39 8.07 -0.96 -5.92
C ASN A 39 7.09 -2.13 -5.78
N ILE A 40 7.61 -3.32 -5.55
CA ILE A 40 6.80 -4.52 -5.39
C ILE A 40 6.43 -4.69 -3.93
N CYS A 41 5.13 -4.83 -3.68
CA CYS A 41 4.54 -5.08 -2.38
C CYS A 41 3.91 -6.48 -2.37
N TYR A 42 4.41 -7.38 -1.55
CA TYR A 42 3.95 -8.77 -1.49
C TYR A 42 2.89 -8.99 -0.43
N ALA A 43 1.96 -9.90 -0.67
CA ALA A 43 1.06 -10.34 0.38
C ALA A 43 1.82 -11.10 1.46
N ALA A 44 1.46 -10.87 2.72
CA ALA A 44 1.87 -11.73 3.83
C ALA A 44 0.66 -12.53 4.30
N SER A 45 0.77 -13.86 4.27
CA SER A 45 -0.32 -14.75 4.71
C SER A 45 -0.53 -14.69 6.23
N GLU A 46 0.53 -14.38 6.95
CA GLU A 46 0.51 -14.22 8.40
C GLU A 46 1.26 -12.96 8.84
N PRO A 47 0.63 -12.06 9.61
CA PRO A 47 1.30 -10.89 10.17
C PRO A 47 2.16 -11.31 11.36
N SER A 48 3.41 -11.64 11.10
CA SER A 48 4.44 -11.96 12.09
C SER A 48 5.69 -11.12 11.85
N VAL A 49 6.56 -10.96 12.84
CA VAL A 49 7.77 -10.13 12.73
C VAL A 49 8.66 -10.55 11.55
N GLY A 50 8.58 -11.80 11.16
CA GLY A 50 9.23 -12.33 9.95
C GLY A 50 8.33 -12.29 8.72
N LEU A 51 7.80 -11.11 8.31
CA LEU A 51 6.90 -10.97 7.15
C LEU A 51 7.43 -11.65 5.89
N SER A 52 8.74 -11.66 5.69
CA SER A 52 9.37 -12.36 4.55
C SER A 52 9.18 -13.88 4.59
N LEU A 53 8.97 -14.48 5.76
CA LEU A 53 8.77 -15.92 5.90
C LEU A 53 7.34 -16.34 5.53
N SER A 54 6.39 -15.41 5.63
CA SER A 54 4.99 -15.61 5.26
C SER A 54 4.62 -14.94 3.93
N MET A 55 5.62 -14.60 3.11
CA MET A 55 5.42 -13.92 1.83
C MET A 55 4.79 -14.84 0.79
N GLU A 56 3.68 -14.38 0.20
CA GLU A 56 3.04 -15.03 -0.94
C GLU A 56 3.56 -14.43 -2.25
N GLN A 57 4.41 -15.14 -2.95
CA GLN A 57 5.04 -14.65 -4.19
C GLN A 57 4.03 -14.44 -5.32
N THR A 58 2.90 -15.15 -5.30
CA THR A 58 1.87 -15.07 -6.36
C THR A 58 0.86 -13.95 -6.16
N ALA A 59 0.84 -13.33 -4.97
CA ALA A 59 -0.06 -12.25 -4.62
C ALA A 59 0.74 -10.97 -4.36
N LEU A 60 0.69 -10.04 -5.31
CA LEU A 60 1.44 -8.78 -5.20
C LEU A 60 0.62 -7.57 -5.64
N LYS A 61 1.02 -6.42 -5.13
CA LYS A 61 0.70 -5.08 -5.62
C LYS A 61 1.97 -4.50 -6.25
N CYS A 62 1.82 -3.77 -7.34
CA CYS A 62 2.94 -3.13 -8.03
C CYS A 62 2.70 -1.62 -8.06
N TYR A 63 3.50 -0.87 -7.36
CA TYR A 63 3.48 0.58 -7.34
C TYR A 63 4.60 1.14 -8.23
N MET A 64 4.41 2.32 -8.81
CA MET A 64 5.51 3.02 -9.45
C MET A 64 6.50 3.50 -8.39
N ALA A 65 7.78 3.45 -8.68
CA ALA A 65 8.82 3.89 -7.75
C ALA A 65 8.76 5.39 -7.46
N ASP A 66 8.21 6.15 -8.42
CA ASP A 66 7.98 7.59 -8.32
C ASP A 66 6.53 7.93 -8.70
N THR A 67 5.88 8.76 -7.86
CA THR A 67 4.48 9.14 -8.08
C THR A 67 4.34 10.11 -9.25
N GLY A 68 5.34 10.96 -9.53
CA GLY A 68 5.38 11.82 -10.71
C GLY A 68 5.45 10.97 -11.98
N LEU A 69 6.29 9.93 -12.02
CA LEU A 69 6.34 8.99 -13.14
C LEU A 69 5.00 8.29 -13.34
N LEU A 70 4.28 7.93 -12.26
CA LEU A 70 2.94 7.36 -12.37
C LEU A 70 1.98 8.31 -13.08
N VAL A 71 1.97 9.60 -12.69
CA VAL A 71 1.14 10.64 -13.31
C VAL A 71 1.50 10.81 -14.78
N THR A 72 2.78 11.00 -15.10
CA THR A 72 3.26 11.15 -16.48
C THR A 72 2.82 9.99 -17.36
N LEU A 73 3.01 8.75 -16.89
CA LEU A 73 2.61 7.56 -17.66
C LEU A 73 1.09 7.39 -17.78
N ALA A 74 0.32 7.93 -16.84
CA ALA A 74 -1.15 7.88 -16.91
C ALA A 74 -1.70 8.84 -17.99
N PHE A 75 -0.97 9.90 -18.29
CA PHE A 75 -1.34 10.91 -19.30
C PHE A 75 -0.59 10.78 -20.61
N SER A 76 0.38 9.86 -20.72
CA SER A 76 1.22 9.71 -21.93
C SER A 76 0.44 9.37 -23.21
N ASP A 77 -0.74 8.77 -23.07
CA ASP A 77 -1.61 8.43 -24.19
C ASP A 77 -2.54 9.58 -24.62
N ASN A 78 -2.55 10.68 -23.88
CA ASN A 78 -3.32 11.87 -24.18
C ASN A 78 -2.46 12.85 -24.98
N ASN A 79 -3.09 13.69 -25.82
CA ASN A 79 -2.42 14.79 -26.50
C ASN A 79 -2.20 16.01 -25.57
N ASP A 80 -2.28 15.79 -24.26
CA ASP A 80 -2.08 16.84 -23.25
C ASP A 80 -0.60 17.24 -23.20
N THR A 81 -0.35 18.52 -23.08
CA THR A 81 1.01 19.02 -22.85
C THR A 81 1.42 18.78 -21.39
N ASP A 82 2.73 18.74 -21.12
CA ASP A 82 3.25 18.63 -19.75
C ASP A 82 2.70 19.77 -18.85
N GLU A 83 2.45 20.94 -19.44
CA GLU A 83 1.88 22.08 -18.73
C GLU A 83 0.40 21.86 -18.36
N ASP A 84 -0.38 21.24 -19.22
CA ASP A 84 -1.79 20.90 -18.97
C ASP A 84 -1.90 19.87 -17.86
N VAL A 85 -1.04 18.84 -17.89
CA VAL A 85 -0.93 17.82 -16.83
C VAL A 85 -0.56 18.48 -15.51
N TYR A 86 0.46 19.35 -15.50
CA TYR A 86 0.89 20.06 -14.31
C TYR A 86 -0.22 20.94 -13.71
N ARG A 87 -0.94 21.67 -14.55
CA ARG A 87 -2.09 22.50 -14.13
C ARG A 87 -3.22 21.64 -13.57
N ALA A 88 -3.53 20.49 -14.18
CA ALA A 88 -4.54 19.56 -13.69
C ALA A 88 -4.16 19.00 -12.31
N VAL A 89 -2.87 18.66 -12.10
CA VAL A 89 -2.35 18.24 -10.79
C VAL A 89 -2.55 19.33 -9.74
N LEU A 90 -2.16 20.59 -10.04
CA LEU A 90 -2.28 21.70 -9.09
C LEU A 90 -3.74 22.02 -8.72
N ARG A 91 -4.68 21.81 -9.65
CA ARG A 91 -6.12 22.06 -9.44
C ARG A 91 -6.84 20.89 -8.76
N GLY A 92 -6.21 19.72 -8.67
CA GLY A 92 -6.85 18.49 -8.23
C GLY A 92 -7.82 17.88 -9.26
N ASP A 93 -7.78 18.35 -10.51
CA ASP A 93 -8.68 17.95 -11.62
C ASP A 93 -8.08 16.83 -12.49
N ILE A 94 -7.23 15.98 -11.91
CA ILE A 94 -6.46 15.02 -12.70
C ILE A 94 -7.31 13.89 -13.28
N GLY A 95 -8.56 13.71 -12.80
CA GLY A 95 -9.39 12.56 -13.17
C GLY A 95 -8.78 11.19 -12.79
N LEU A 96 -7.65 11.18 -12.09
CA LEU A 96 -7.01 9.99 -11.55
C LEU A 96 -7.63 9.59 -10.22
N ASN A 97 -7.56 8.30 -9.95
CA ASN A 97 -7.99 7.77 -8.67
C ASN A 97 -7.08 8.27 -7.54
N GLU A 98 -7.58 9.21 -6.73
CA GLU A 98 -6.85 9.76 -5.59
C GLU A 98 -6.33 8.67 -4.64
N GLY A 99 -7.10 7.61 -4.43
CA GLY A 99 -6.68 6.48 -3.59
C GLY A 99 -5.43 5.81 -4.14
N MET A 100 -5.34 5.63 -5.46
CA MET A 100 -4.17 5.06 -6.11
C MET A 100 -2.93 5.95 -5.96
N LEU A 101 -3.07 7.25 -6.19
CA LEU A 101 -1.97 8.21 -6.03
C LEU A 101 -1.46 8.23 -4.60
N THR A 102 -2.40 8.22 -3.64
CA THR A 102 -2.11 8.25 -2.21
C THR A 102 -1.40 6.97 -1.76
N GLU A 103 -1.89 5.79 -2.17
CA GLU A 103 -1.22 4.52 -1.88
C GLU A 103 0.18 4.47 -2.51
N ASN A 104 0.33 4.96 -3.76
CA ASN A 104 1.62 4.98 -4.44
C ASN A 104 2.62 5.90 -3.73
N TYR A 105 2.19 7.09 -3.29
CA TYR A 105 3.01 8.00 -2.51
C TYR A 105 3.49 7.38 -1.19
N VAL A 106 2.58 6.67 -0.49
CA VAL A 106 2.94 5.98 0.76
C VAL A 106 3.92 4.83 0.48
N ALA A 107 3.69 4.03 -0.57
CA ALA A 107 4.61 2.98 -0.98
C ALA A 107 6.02 3.53 -1.28
N GLN A 108 6.10 4.64 -2.02
CA GLN A 108 7.35 5.34 -2.33
C GLN A 108 8.05 5.81 -1.05
N SER A 109 7.31 6.43 -0.11
CA SER A 109 7.85 6.95 1.15
C SER A 109 8.39 5.83 2.04
N LEU A 110 7.61 4.76 2.22
CA LEU A 110 8.06 3.59 2.99
C LEU A 110 9.30 2.92 2.38
N LYS A 111 9.34 2.82 1.05
CA LYS A 111 10.51 2.26 0.35
C LYS A 111 11.74 3.14 0.50
N ALA A 112 11.60 4.46 0.43
CA ALA A 112 12.67 5.42 0.66
C ALA A 112 13.25 5.32 2.07
N ASN A 113 12.41 5.00 3.07
CA ASN A 113 12.83 4.73 4.44
C ASN A 113 13.41 3.33 4.67
N GLY A 114 13.64 2.56 3.59
CA GLY A 114 14.27 1.25 3.66
C GLY A 114 13.34 0.09 3.98
N HIS A 115 12.03 0.31 4.05
CA HIS A 115 11.08 -0.76 4.29
C HIS A 115 10.95 -1.69 3.07
N ARG A 116 10.88 -2.98 3.32
CA ARG A 116 10.33 -3.93 2.37
C ARG A 116 8.80 -3.87 2.48
N LEU A 117 8.13 -3.76 1.34
CA LEU A 117 6.68 -3.56 1.32
C LEU A 117 5.93 -4.89 1.42
N PHE A 118 4.99 -4.95 2.36
CA PHE A 118 4.06 -6.05 2.52
C PHE A 118 2.66 -5.51 2.73
N PHE A 119 1.65 -6.28 2.31
CA PHE A 119 0.24 -6.02 2.60
C PHE A 119 -0.42 -7.28 3.17
N TYR A 120 -1.60 -7.13 3.75
CA TYR A 120 -2.41 -8.26 4.17
C TYR A 120 -3.75 -8.24 3.47
N SER A 121 -4.21 -9.42 3.06
CA SER A 121 -5.53 -9.53 2.45
C SER A 121 -6.14 -10.90 2.69
N GLN A 122 -7.36 -10.89 3.21
CA GLN A 122 -8.20 -12.06 3.41
C GLN A 122 -9.52 -11.88 2.66
N SER A 123 -9.89 -12.86 1.85
CA SER A 123 -11.03 -12.72 0.92
C SER A 123 -12.41 -12.91 1.56
N GLY A 124 -12.51 -13.46 2.76
CA GLY A 124 -13.80 -13.76 3.43
C GLY A 124 -14.67 -14.77 2.66
N LYS A 125 -14.06 -15.68 1.87
CA LYS A 125 -14.78 -16.66 1.05
C LYS A 125 -15.23 -17.89 1.83
N LYS A 126 -14.65 -18.15 2.99
CA LYS A 126 -15.04 -19.26 3.86
C LYS A 126 -16.08 -18.77 4.85
N GLU A 127 -17.03 -19.66 5.19
CA GLU A 127 -18.06 -19.38 6.18
C GLU A 127 -17.43 -18.95 7.52
N GLY A 128 -17.86 -17.79 8.05
CA GLY A 128 -17.26 -17.21 9.27
C GLY A 128 -15.99 -16.37 9.07
N GLU A 129 -15.43 -16.29 7.86
CA GLU A 129 -14.28 -15.42 7.57
C GLU A 129 -14.74 -14.04 7.11
N GLU A 130 -14.32 -12.99 7.81
CA GLU A 130 -14.56 -11.62 7.40
C GLU A 130 -13.51 -11.14 6.39
N ARG A 131 -13.94 -10.36 5.41
CA ARG A 131 -13.01 -9.71 4.49
C ARG A 131 -12.22 -8.66 5.24
N MET A 132 -10.89 -8.76 5.11
CA MET A 132 -9.94 -7.78 5.66
C MET A 132 -8.87 -7.45 4.63
N GLU A 133 -8.49 -6.20 4.55
CA GLU A 133 -7.37 -5.75 3.72
C GLU A 133 -6.64 -4.63 4.45
N ILE A 134 -5.32 -4.74 4.56
CA ILE A 134 -4.43 -3.73 5.14
C ILE A 134 -3.44 -3.35 4.05
N ASP A 135 -3.33 -2.06 3.77
CA ASP A 135 -2.57 -1.57 2.62
C ASP A 135 -1.08 -1.83 2.77
N PHE A 136 -0.51 -1.60 3.98
CA PHE A 136 0.89 -1.93 4.25
C PHE A 136 1.07 -2.53 5.65
N LEU A 137 2.06 -3.41 5.74
CA LEU A 137 2.59 -3.94 7.00
C LEU A 137 4.07 -3.60 7.07
N VAL A 138 4.49 -2.95 8.15
CA VAL A 138 5.90 -2.67 8.40
C VAL A 138 6.34 -3.30 9.71
N THR A 139 7.57 -3.84 9.73
CA THR A 139 8.21 -4.28 10.95
C THR A 139 8.99 -3.10 11.49
N ARG A 140 8.52 -2.51 12.57
CA ARG A 140 9.28 -1.48 13.27
C ARG A 140 9.97 -2.08 14.47
N PRO A 141 11.10 -1.50 14.88
CA PRO A 141 11.66 -1.78 16.19
C PRO A 141 10.81 -1.14 17.29
N TYR A 142 9.49 -1.03 17.09
CA TYR A 142 8.61 -0.68 18.18
C TYR A 142 8.66 -1.81 19.18
N VAL A 143 9.48 -1.57 20.16
CA VAL A 143 9.68 -2.45 21.28
C VAL A 143 8.51 -2.15 22.21
N ASN A 144 7.62 -3.13 22.42
CA ASN A 144 6.67 -3.01 23.52
C ASN A 144 7.44 -2.90 24.85
N ALA A 145 6.77 -2.64 25.96
CA ALA A 145 7.39 -2.58 27.28
C ALA A 145 8.24 -3.82 27.65
N ALA A 146 8.04 -4.94 26.93
CA ALA A 146 8.82 -6.17 27.05
C ALA A 146 9.96 -6.33 26.04
N GLY A 147 10.27 -5.30 25.25
CA GLY A 147 11.37 -5.33 24.30
C GLY A 147 11.15 -6.14 23.02
N LYS A 148 9.92 -6.63 22.74
CA LYS A 148 9.65 -7.47 21.57
C LYS A 148 9.24 -6.65 20.36
N PRO A 149 9.86 -6.86 19.19
CA PRO A 149 9.44 -6.20 17.96
C PRO A 149 8.01 -6.61 17.59
N ARG A 150 7.26 -5.70 16.98
CA ARG A 150 5.88 -5.92 16.54
C ARG A 150 5.67 -5.37 15.15
N ILE A 151 4.57 -5.78 14.52
CA ILE A 151 4.13 -5.29 13.24
C ILE A 151 3.24 -4.08 13.42
N SER A 152 3.44 -3.08 12.59
CA SER A 152 2.58 -1.91 12.50
C SER A 152 1.77 -1.99 11.20
N PRO A 153 0.45 -2.19 11.28
CA PRO A 153 -0.43 -2.08 10.12
C PRO A 153 -0.61 -0.61 9.75
N ILE A 154 -0.62 -0.34 8.46
CA ILE A 154 -0.83 0.99 7.88
C ILE A 154 -2.00 0.91 6.91
N GLU A 155 -3.02 1.73 7.15
CA GLU A 155 -4.16 1.93 6.27
C GLU A 155 -4.04 3.30 5.62
N VAL A 156 -4.29 3.39 4.31
CA VAL A 156 -4.19 4.63 3.55
C VAL A 156 -5.58 5.10 3.13
N LYS A 157 -5.91 6.35 3.40
CA LYS A 157 -7.21 6.94 3.10
C LYS A 157 -7.02 8.24 2.32
N SER A 158 -7.60 8.32 1.13
CA SER A 158 -7.66 9.55 0.34
C SER A 158 -8.83 10.46 0.73
N PRO A 159 -10.08 9.98 1.00
CA PRO A 159 -11.16 10.86 1.34
C PRO A 159 -11.07 11.37 2.78
N ARG A 160 -11.62 12.56 3.02
CA ARG A 160 -11.71 13.14 4.38
C ARG A 160 -12.65 12.34 5.31
N ARG A 161 -13.65 11.65 4.76
CA ARG A 161 -14.55 10.75 5.51
C ARG A 161 -14.25 9.31 5.12
N TYR A 162 -13.85 8.51 6.08
CA TYR A 162 -13.46 7.12 5.87
C TYR A 162 -13.85 6.26 7.07
N GLY A 163 -13.92 4.95 6.83
CA GLY A 163 -14.06 3.94 7.89
C GLY A 163 -12.78 3.13 8.06
N THR A 164 -12.58 2.56 9.25
CA THR A 164 -11.42 1.76 9.64
C THR A 164 -11.77 0.29 9.89
N ILE A 165 -12.90 -0.18 9.40
CA ILE A 165 -13.46 -1.52 9.70
C ILE A 165 -12.43 -2.64 9.46
N SER A 166 -11.70 -2.61 8.34
CA SER A 166 -10.66 -3.62 8.05
C SER A 166 -9.52 -3.56 9.06
N LEU A 167 -9.07 -2.35 9.41
CA LEU A 167 -8.02 -2.15 10.39
C LEU A 167 -8.47 -2.59 11.79
N ASP A 168 -9.68 -2.28 12.19
CA ASP A 168 -10.22 -2.64 13.50
C ASP A 168 -10.35 -4.16 13.63
N ARG A 169 -10.86 -4.83 12.61
CA ARG A 169 -10.92 -6.31 12.55
C ARG A 169 -9.52 -6.94 12.61
N PHE A 170 -8.59 -6.38 11.85
CA PHE A 170 -7.21 -6.84 11.84
C PHE A 170 -6.56 -6.70 13.23
N ARG A 171 -6.74 -5.55 13.88
CA ARG A 171 -6.25 -5.27 15.22
C ARG A 171 -6.86 -6.22 16.27
N ALA A 172 -8.15 -6.45 16.20
CA ALA A 172 -8.83 -7.39 17.11
C ALA A 172 -8.29 -8.81 16.96
N ARG A 173 -8.11 -9.27 15.71
CA ARG A 173 -7.64 -10.64 15.39
C ARG A 173 -6.19 -10.87 15.77
N PHE A 174 -5.32 -9.90 15.53
CA PHE A 174 -3.87 -10.02 15.70
C PHE A 174 -3.29 -9.19 16.83
N ASN A 175 -4.10 -8.87 17.85
CA ASN A 175 -3.76 -7.96 18.95
C ASN A 175 -2.42 -8.28 19.66
N LYS A 176 -2.05 -9.55 19.75
CA LYS A 176 -0.78 -10.00 20.36
C LYS A 176 0.44 -9.78 19.50
N LYS A 177 0.28 -9.59 18.18
CA LYS A 177 1.36 -9.51 17.19
C LYS A 177 1.60 -8.08 16.70
N ILE A 178 0.63 -7.19 16.87
CA ILE A 178 0.71 -5.82 16.37
C ILE A 178 1.10 -4.83 17.48
N GLY A 179 1.78 -3.77 17.05
CA GLY A 179 2.08 -2.59 17.86
C GLY A 179 1.17 -1.43 17.49
N MET A 180 1.76 -0.25 17.30
CA MET A 180 1.05 0.94 16.84
C MET A 180 0.46 0.71 15.45
N ALA A 181 -0.82 1.00 15.28
CA ALA A 181 -1.49 1.05 14.00
C ALA A 181 -1.51 2.49 13.47
N TYR A 182 -1.41 2.64 12.15
CA TYR A 182 -1.39 3.95 11.51
C TYR A 182 -2.49 4.05 10.46
N VAL A 183 -3.16 5.21 10.43
CA VAL A 183 -4.05 5.63 9.34
C VAL A 183 -3.44 6.88 8.71
N LEU A 184 -3.00 6.78 7.47
CA LEU A 184 -2.53 7.93 6.70
C LEU A 184 -3.70 8.57 5.97
N HIS A 185 -3.93 9.87 6.17
CA HIS A 185 -5.13 10.56 5.71
C HIS A 185 -4.88 12.07 5.46
N PRO A 186 -5.78 12.77 4.74
CA PRO A 186 -5.60 14.20 4.42
C PRO A 186 -6.06 15.17 5.53
N LYS A 187 -6.06 14.75 6.80
CA LYS A 187 -6.44 15.59 7.94
C LYS A 187 -5.25 15.87 8.85
N GLN A 188 -5.50 16.54 9.97
CA GLN A 188 -4.49 16.82 11.00
C GLN A 188 -4.13 15.55 11.78
N LEU A 189 -2.99 15.61 12.45
CA LEU A 189 -2.50 14.57 13.32
C LEU A 189 -3.46 14.34 14.50
N GLU A 190 -3.85 13.08 14.70
CA GLU A 190 -4.56 12.60 15.89
C GLU A 190 -3.82 11.39 16.45
N TRP A 191 -3.52 11.42 17.73
CA TRP A 191 -2.75 10.37 18.39
C TRP A 191 -3.51 9.82 19.60
N ASP A 192 -3.82 8.53 19.56
CA ASP A 192 -4.40 7.80 20.69
C ASP A 192 -3.39 6.73 21.18
N ALA A 193 -2.69 7.07 22.26
CA ALA A 193 -1.69 6.19 22.85
C ALA A 193 -2.32 4.96 23.55
N GLU A 194 -3.50 5.10 24.13
CA GLU A 194 -4.19 4.01 24.82
C GLU A 194 -4.72 2.99 23.81
N ALA A 195 -5.32 3.47 22.72
CA ALA A 195 -5.76 2.63 21.63
C ALA A 195 -4.61 2.13 20.76
N GLN A 196 -3.37 2.60 20.91
CA GLN A 196 -2.24 2.33 20.03
C GLN A 196 -2.61 2.59 18.56
N LEU A 197 -3.22 3.73 18.28
CA LEU A 197 -3.67 4.16 16.97
C LEU A 197 -3.24 5.61 16.71
N ALA A 198 -2.61 5.84 15.57
CA ALA A 198 -2.24 7.18 15.15
C ALA A 198 -2.85 7.47 13.77
N HIS A 199 -3.56 8.58 13.67
CA HIS A 199 -4.00 9.14 12.40
C HIS A 199 -3.00 10.22 11.99
N LEU A 200 -2.27 9.96 10.93
CA LEU A 200 -1.16 10.80 10.46
C LEU A 200 -1.52 11.49 9.15
N PRO A 201 -1.22 12.79 9.01
CA PRO A 201 -1.26 13.45 7.72
C PRO A 201 -0.40 12.69 6.69
N LEU A 202 -0.84 12.67 5.43
CA LEU A 202 -0.16 11.93 4.35
C LEU A 202 1.34 12.25 4.24
N TYR A 203 1.70 13.53 4.41
CA TYR A 203 3.10 13.95 4.35
C TYR A 203 3.96 13.33 5.45
N MET A 204 3.38 12.81 6.52
CA MET A 204 4.12 12.12 7.58
C MET A 204 4.44 10.64 7.24
N ALA A 205 4.06 10.15 6.06
CA ALA A 205 4.44 8.81 5.61
C ALA A 205 5.96 8.60 5.63
N PHE A 206 6.75 9.66 5.40
CA PHE A 206 8.21 9.60 5.48
C PHE A 206 8.77 9.42 6.91
N CYS A 207 7.93 9.57 7.94
CA CYS A 207 8.33 9.31 9.33
C CYS A 207 8.16 7.84 9.73
N LEU A 208 7.48 7.05 8.88
CA LEU A 208 7.21 5.63 9.09
C LEU A 208 8.28 4.74 8.42
#